data_a81b99c7ae854df1610c283177898d4b
#
_entry.id   a81b99c7ae854df1610c283177898d4b
#
_cell.length_a   1.000
_cell.length_b   1.000
_cell.length_c   1.000
_cell.angle_alpha   90.00
_cell.angle_beta   90.00
_cell.angle_gamma   90.00
#
_symmetry.space_group_name_H-M   'P 1'
#
loop_
_entity.id
_entity.type
_entity.pdbx_description
1 polymer ?
#
loop_
_entity_poly.entity_id
_entity_poly.type
_entity_poly.pdbx_seq_one_letter_code
_entity_poly.pdbx_strand_id
1 'polypeptide(L)'
;MKKNISDNDLGSLISFLRHESDPWGVKDLDSKFVYANNLSHLGIKLDFNIEGMFDSELPHPVAELSSNLLIHDHKVISDRKKEIAIQTTLNFKENRLKPYFFEKRPFYNQSGEIVGTIYHGREIVNFQTYDMSPYVYFFTPPNDLFTKRELEVIFWAQQRLSLKEIARRLNIGTRTASNHLNIIYQKADVHSAYQFIEYCKATGLDKYIPQDFLKSGIKFVK
;
A
#
# COMPACT_ATOMS: atom_id res chain seq x y z
N MET A 1 -12.74 -34.86 -4.60
CA MET A 1 -11.50 -34.86 -3.80
C MET A 1 -10.95 -33.44 -3.78
N LYS A 2 -10.76 -32.83 -2.61
CA LYS A 2 -10.04 -31.53 -2.53
C LYS A 2 -8.59 -31.77 -2.96
N LYS A 3 -8.12 -30.98 -3.91
CA LYS A 3 -6.72 -31.04 -4.39
C LYS A 3 -5.91 -30.22 -3.40
N ASN A 4 -5.10 -30.90 -2.58
CA ASN A 4 -4.23 -30.24 -1.62
C ASN A 4 -2.85 -30.01 -2.21
N ILE A 5 -2.19 -28.93 -1.80
CA ILE A 5 -0.79 -28.68 -2.08
C ILE A 5 0.04 -29.71 -1.35
N SER A 6 0.92 -30.40 -2.06
CA SER A 6 1.79 -31.43 -1.48
C SER A 6 3.14 -30.84 -1.04
N ASP A 7 3.82 -31.48 -0.10
CA ASP A 7 5.17 -31.10 0.33
C ASP A 7 6.16 -31.07 -0.83
N ASN A 8 5.98 -31.94 -1.83
CA ASN A 8 6.81 -31.96 -3.04
C ASN A 8 6.62 -30.73 -3.94
N ASP A 9 5.40 -30.12 -3.93
CA ASP A 9 5.15 -28.92 -4.72
C ASP A 9 5.78 -27.67 -4.08
N LEU A 10 6.01 -27.71 -2.76
CA LEU A 10 6.44 -26.56 -1.98
C LEU A 10 7.93 -26.56 -1.59
N GLY A 11 8.55 -27.73 -1.42
CA GLY A 11 9.87 -27.85 -0.78
C GLY A 11 10.96 -26.93 -1.36
N SER A 12 11.15 -26.98 -2.68
CA SER A 12 12.15 -26.13 -3.35
C SER A 12 11.74 -24.66 -3.36
N LEU A 13 10.45 -24.38 -3.50
CA LEU A 13 9.91 -23.02 -3.49
C LEU A 13 10.09 -22.38 -2.11
N ILE A 14 9.74 -23.06 -1.04
CA ILE A 14 9.92 -22.58 0.35
C ILE A 14 11.39 -22.28 0.63
N SER A 15 12.30 -23.13 0.16
CA SER A 15 13.74 -22.92 0.35
C SER A 15 14.20 -21.61 -0.31
N PHE A 16 13.68 -21.27 -1.48
CA PHE A 16 13.94 -20.00 -2.16
C PHE A 16 13.28 -18.84 -1.40
N LEU A 17 11.97 -18.91 -1.16
CA LEU A 17 11.20 -17.83 -0.56
C LEU A 17 11.64 -17.45 0.86
N ARG A 18 12.22 -18.40 1.61
CA ARG A 18 12.70 -18.16 2.98
C ARG A 18 13.78 -17.09 3.06
N HIS A 19 14.55 -16.88 2.00
CA HIS A 19 15.64 -15.91 1.94
C HIS A 19 15.24 -14.58 1.31
N GLU A 20 13.99 -14.46 0.82
CA GLU A 20 13.47 -13.24 0.24
C GLU A 20 13.11 -12.23 1.33
N SER A 21 13.47 -10.95 1.11
CA SER A 21 13.14 -9.84 2.00
C SER A 21 11.70 -9.34 1.83
N ASP A 22 11.20 -9.45 0.59
CA ASP A 22 9.83 -9.06 0.27
C ASP A 22 8.81 -10.08 0.84
N PRO A 23 7.57 -9.65 1.13
CA PRO A 23 6.51 -10.56 1.53
C PRO A 23 6.11 -11.51 0.41
N TRP A 24 6.32 -12.80 0.64
CA TRP A 24 5.85 -13.87 -0.22
C TRP A 24 4.99 -14.86 0.58
N GLY A 25 4.02 -15.46 -0.07
CA GLY A 25 3.26 -16.54 0.54
C GLY A 25 2.47 -17.34 -0.47
N VAL A 26 2.01 -18.50 0.02
CA VAL A 26 1.18 -19.45 -0.71
C VAL A 26 -0.07 -19.71 0.09
N LYS A 27 -1.22 -19.72 -0.57
CA LYS A 27 -2.51 -20.09 0.00
C LYS A 27 -3.13 -21.24 -0.79
N ASP A 28 -3.92 -22.05 -0.14
CA ASP A 28 -4.68 -23.13 -0.76
C ASP A 28 -5.93 -22.61 -1.50
N LEU A 29 -6.74 -23.54 -2.04
CA LEU A 29 -7.98 -23.21 -2.76
C LEU A 29 -9.07 -22.61 -1.85
N ASP A 30 -8.99 -22.82 -0.54
CA ASP A 30 -9.88 -22.24 0.45
C ASP A 30 -9.35 -20.89 0.97
N SER A 31 -8.24 -20.35 0.38
CA SER A 31 -7.54 -19.11 0.78
C SER A 31 -6.90 -19.17 2.16
N LYS A 32 -6.62 -20.34 2.68
CA LYS A 32 -5.84 -20.54 3.91
C LYS A 32 -4.35 -20.45 3.59
N PHE A 33 -3.60 -19.86 4.51
CA PHE A 33 -2.16 -19.83 4.40
C PHE A 33 -1.58 -21.27 4.46
N VAL A 34 -0.76 -21.60 3.47
CA VAL A 34 0.08 -22.78 3.47
C VAL A 34 1.50 -22.39 3.85
N TYR A 35 1.93 -21.20 3.44
CA TYR A 35 3.25 -20.66 3.74
C TYR A 35 3.25 -19.13 3.63
N ALA A 36 4.04 -18.48 4.48
CA ALA A 36 4.49 -17.10 4.28
C ALA A 36 5.92 -16.96 4.81
N ASN A 37 6.80 -16.30 4.05
CA ASN A 37 8.18 -16.10 4.48
C ASN A 37 8.30 -15.04 5.58
N ASN A 38 7.50 -13.99 5.50
CA ASN A 38 7.45 -12.94 6.51
C ASN A 38 6.13 -12.14 6.42
N LEU A 39 5.80 -11.45 7.50
CA LEU A 39 4.71 -10.47 7.56
C LEU A 39 5.24 -9.07 7.89
N SER A 40 6.47 -8.78 7.46
CA SER A 40 7.13 -7.50 7.74
C SER A 40 6.37 -6.29 7.21
N HIS A 41 5.60 -6.45 6.12
CA HIS A 41 4.71 -5.41 5.60
C HIS A 41 3.60 -4.99 6.59
N LEU A 42 3.23 -5.88 7.52
CA LEU A 42 2.30 -5.58 8.61
C LEU A 42 3.03 -5.08 9.87
N GLY A 43 4.36 -5.23 9.93
CA GLY A 43 5.15 -4.89 11.11
C GLY A 43 5.00 -5.88 12.27
N ILE A 44 4.52 -7.08 12.00
CA ILE A 44 4.41 -8.18 12.97
C ILE A 44 5.50 -9.22 12.73
N LYS A 45 5.94 -9.88 13.80
CA LYS A 45 6.88 -11.00 13.71
C LYS A 45 6.11 -12.30 13.49
N LEU A 46 6.66 -13.17 12.67
CA LEU A 46 6.19 -14.54 12.54
C LEU A 46 6.84 -15.40 13.66
N ASP A 47 6.32 -15.25 14.87
CA ASP A 47 6.64 -16.09 16.03
C ASP A 47 5.52 -17.12 16.32
N PHE A 48 4.54 -17.21 15.43
CA PHE A 48 3.44 -18.16 15.46
C PHE A 48 3.29 -18.88 14.12
N ASN A 49 2.66 -20.03 14.14
CA ASN A 49 2.35 -20.80 12.93
C ASN A 49 1.17 -20.17 12.21
N ILE A 50 1.38 -19.74 10.97
CA ILE A 50 0.33 -19.17 10.12
C ILE A 50 -0.39 -20.23 9.28
N GLU A 51 0.19 -21.43 9.16
CA GLU A 51 -0.37 -22.49 8.34
C GLU A 51 -1.79 -22.85 8.76
N GLY A 52 -2.70 -22.95 7.80
CA GLY A 52 -4.11 -23.22 8.00
C GLY A 52 -4.98 -22.03 8.42
N MET A 53 -4.39 -20.89 8.73
CA MET A 53 -5.13 -19.68 9.10
C MET A 53 -5.71 -18.97 7.88
N PHE A 54 -6.83 -18.28 8.09
CA PHE A 54 -7.36 -17.28 7.16
C PHE A 54 -6.78 -15.88 7.45
N ASP A 55 -6.86 -14.96 6.48
CA ASP A 55 -6.52 -13.55 6.71
C ASP A 55 -7.29 -12.91 7.88
N SER A 56 -8.55 -13.34 8.10
CA SER A 56 -9.42 -12.86 9.19
C SER A 56 -8.95 -13.25 10.58
N GLU A 57 -8.05 -14.23 10.69
CA GLU A 57 -7.52 -14.73 11.96
C GLU A 57 -6.18 -14.10 12.33
N LEU A 58 -5.61 -13.26 11.43
CA LEU A 58 -4.37 -12.55 11.72
C LEU A 58 -4.57 -11.54 12.86
N PRO A 59 -3.66 -11.47 13.84
CA PRO A 59 -3.72 -10.51 14.94
C PRO A 59 -3.33 -9.09 14.49
N HIS A 60 -4.05 -8.58 13.49
CA HIS A 60 -3.73 -7.31 12.83
C HIS A 60 -4.99 -6.71 12.18
N PRO A 61 -5.14 -5.37 12.09
CA PRO A 61 -6.26 -4.72 11.39
C PRO A 61 -6.45 -5.13 9.92
N VAL A 62 -5.45 -5.76 9.28
CA VAL A 62 -5.61 -6.37 7.94
C VAL A 62 -6.71 -7.42 7.91
N ALA A 63 -7.03 -8.04 9.04
CA ALA A 63 -8.12 -9.00 9.17
C ALA A 63 -9.49 -8.40 8.76
N GLU A 64 -9.68 -7.09 8.95
CA GLU A 64 -10.89 -6.36 8.49
C GLU A 64 -10.99 -6.30 6.96
N LEU A 65 -9.90 -6.51 6.24
CA LEU A 65 -9.83 -6.55 4.79
C LEU A 65 -9.96 -7.98 4.22
N SER A 66 -10.17 -8.97 5.07
CA SER A 66 -10.20 -10.40 4.69
C SER A 66 -11.15 -10.71 3.54
N SER A 67 -12.34 -10.10 3.51
CA SER A 67 -13.30 -10.27 2.42
C SER A 67 -12.72 -9.80 1.05
N ASN A 68 -11.98 -8.70 1.02
CA ASN A 68 -11.35 -8.23 -0.20
C ASN A 68 -10.16 -9.11 -0.61
N LEU A 69 -9.41 -9.64 0.38
CA LEU A 69 -8.31 -10.57 0.14
C LEU A 69 -8.82 -11.89 -0.44
N LEU A 70 -9.93 -12.40 0.07
CA LEU A 70 -10.61 -13.58 -0.44
C LEU A 70 -11.13 -13.38 -1.89
N ILE A 71 -11.72 -12.21 -2.19
CA ILE A 71 -12.12 -11.84 -3.55
C ILE A 71 -10.91 -11.85 -4.49
N HIS A 72 -9.76 -11.34 -4.03
CA HIS A 72 -8.53 -11.34 -4.81
C HIS A 72 -8.04 -12.76 -5.13
N ASP A 73 -8.04 -13.66 -4.15
CA ASP A 73 -7.66 -15.06 -4.34
C ASP A 73 -8.61 -15.77 -5.30
N HIS A 74 -9.91 -15.65 -5.11
CA HIS A 74 -10.92 -16.26 -5.98
C HIS A 74 -10.84 -15.75 -7.40
N LYS A 75 -10.59 -14.46 -7.61
CA LYS A 75 -10.45 -13.89 -8.94
C LYS A 75 -9.25 -14.48 -9.68
N VAL A 76 -8.11 -14.62 -8.99
CA VAL A 76 -6.91 -15.25 -9.55
C VAL A 76 -7.18 -16.69 -9.97
N ILE A 77 -7.89 -17.47 -9.14
CA ILE A 77 -8.21 -18.87 -9.39
C ILE A 77 -9.20 -19.00 -10.56
N SER A 78 -10.28 -18.20 -10.56
CA SER A 78 -11.34 -18.25 -11.59
C SER A 78 -10.84 -17.83 -12.96
N ASP A 79 -10.09 -16.73 -13.00
CA ASP A 79 -9.59 -16.14 -14.24
C ASP A 79 -8.32 -16.83 -14.76
N ARG A 80 -7.71 -17.69 -13.93
CA ARG A 80 -6.48 -18.43 -14.21
C ARG A 80 -5.32 -17.54 -14.64
N LYS A 81 -5.26 -16.32 -14.16
CA LYS A 81 -4.25 -15.33 -14.52
C LYS A 81 -3.80 -14.51 -13.31
N LYS A 82 -2.72 -13.81 -13.53
CA LYS A 82 -2.19 -12.84 -12.57
C LYS A 82 -3.18 -11.69 -12.34
N GLU A 83 -3.35 -11.32 -11.07
CA GLU A 83 -4.07 -10.12 -10.66
C GLU A 83 -3.18 -9.28 -9.72
N ILE A 84 -3.32 -7.96 -9.83
CA ILE A 84 -2.57 -7.00 -9.01
C ILE A 84 -3.55 -6.17 -8.20
N ALA A 85 -3.23 -5.97 -6.92
CA ALA A 85 -3.95 -5.05 -6.07
C ALA A 85 -2.98 -4.16 -5.28
N ILE A 86 -3.41 -2.92 -5.00
CA ILE A 86 -2.77 -2.06 -4.03
C ILE A 86 -3.44 -2.30 -2.69
N GLN A 87 -2.69 -2.81 -1.74
CA GLN A 87 -3.11 -3.02 -0.36
C GLN A 87 -2.46 -1.95 0.52
N THR A 88 -3.27 -1.15 1.18
CA THR A 88 -2.80 -0.17 2.16
C THR A 88 -3.22 -0.64 3.55
N THR A 89 -2.25 -0.93 4.40
CA THR A 89 -2.46 -1.44 5.75
C THR A 89 -1.55 -0.74 6.76
N LEU A 90 -1.95 -0.81 8.05
CA LEU A 90 -1.13 -0.33 9.14
C LEU A 90 0.12 -1.20 9.28
N ASN A 91 1.29 -0.60 9.35
CA ASN A 91 2.51 -1.28 9.78
C ASN A 91 2.71 -1.02 11.28
N PHE A 92 2.62 -2.05 12.10
CA PHE A 92 2.71 -1.92 13.56
C PHE A 92 4.07 -1.42 14.05
N LYS A 93 5.16 -1.82 13.37
CA LYS A 93 6.51 -1.40 13.74
C LYS A 93 6.71 0.11 13.52
N GLU A 94 6.17 0.63 12.43
CA GLU A 94 6.32 2.04 12.05
C GLU A 94 5.13 2.90 12.47
N ASN A 95 4.07 2.27 12.99
CA ASN A 95 2.81 2.90 13.40
C ASN A 95 2.23 3.84 12.33
N ARG A 96 2.24 3.40 11.07
CA ARG A 96 1.73 4.17 9.92
C ARG A 96 1.15 3.27 8.84
N LEU A 97 0.25 3.82 8.04
CA LEU A 97 -0.26 3.15 6.86
C LEU A 97 0.83 3.09 5.78
N LYS A 98 1.01 1.91 5.22
CA LYS A 98 1.94 1.64 4.11
C LYS A 98 1.21 0.98 2.95
N PRO A 99 1.36 1.52 1.74
CA PRO A 99 0.84 0.89 0.55
C PRO A 99 1.83 -0.13 -0.01
N TYR A 100 1.30 -1.25 -0.46
CA TYR A 100 2.03 -2.33 -1.13
C TYR A 100 1.33 -2.71 -2.43
N PHE A 101 2.10 -3.02 -3.46
CA PHE A 101 1.61 -3.83 -4.56
C PHE A 101 1.63 -5.29 -4.15
N PHE A 102 0.48 -5.95 -4.22
CA PHE A 102 0.37 -7.39 -4.11
C PHE A 102 0.00 -7.96 -5.47
N GLU A 103 0.95 -8.69 -6.06
CA GLU A 103 0.73 -9.51 -7.22
C GLU A 103 0.36 -10.91 -6.76
N LYS A 104 -0.77 -11.44 -7.21
CA LYS A 104 -1.17 -12.83 -6.97
C LYS A 104 -1.26 -13.57 -8.29
N ARG A 105 -0.84 -14.85 -8.27
CA ARG A 105 -0.88 -15.76 -9.42
C ARG A 105 -1.47 -17.12 -9.02
N PRO A 106 -2.09 -17.85 -9.95
CA PRO A 106 -2.45 -19.24 -9.70
C PRO A 106 -1.19 -20.05 -9.33
N PHE A 107 -1.32 -20.89 -8.33
CA PHE A 107 -0.28 -21.86 -7.97
C PHE A 107 -0.66 -23.22 -8.53
N TYR A 108 0.24 -23.79 -9.34
CA TYR A 108 0.01 -25.04 -10.03
C TYR A 108 0.84 -26.16 -9.38
N ASN A 109 0.25 -27.35 -9.26
CA ASN A 109 0.99 -28.56 -8.93
C ASN A 109 1.76 -29.10 -10.17
N GLN A 110 2.53 -30.16 -9.96
CA GLN A 110 3.31 -30.82 -11.04
C GLN A 110 2.43 -31.35 -12.17
N SER A 111 1.14 -31.62 -11.93
CA SER A 111 0.18 -32.06 -12.94
C SER A 111 -0.43 -30.92 -13.74
N GLY A 112 -0.05 -29.66 -13.47
CA GLY A 112 -0.60 -28.47 -14.12
C GLY A 112 -1.99 -28.06 -13.64
N GLU A 113 -2.42 -28.54 -12.48
CA GLU A 113 -3.69 -28.17 -11.88
C GLU A 113 -3.50 -27.03 -10.87
N ILE A 114 -4.47 -26.11 -10.84
CA ILE A 114 -4.46 -25.06 -9.81
C ILE A 114 -4.78 -25.69 -8.45
N VAL A 115 -3.90 -25.48 -7.48
CA VAL A 115 -4.02 -25.96 -6.11
C VAL A 115 -4.06 -24.83 -5.08
N GLY A 116 -3.99 -23.59 -5.54
CA GLY A 116 -4.04 -22.42 -4.69
C GLY A 116 -3.56 -21.15 -5.40
N THR A 117 -3.06 -20.21 -4.62
CA THR A 117 -2.46 -18.96 -5.09
C THR A 117 -1.09 -18.74 -4.48
N ILE A 118 -0.20 -18.10 -5.23
CA ILE A 118 1.05 -17.54 -4.73
C ILE A 118 1.01 -16.02 -4.82
N TYR A 119 1.45 -15.32 -3.78
CA TYR A 119 1.51 -13.87 -3.79
C TYR A 119 2.91 -13.34 -3.52
N HIS A 120 3.15 -12.15 -4.08
CA HIS A 120 4.35 -11.34 -3.85
C HIS A 120 3.92 -9.90 -3.52
N GLY A 121 4.41 -9.36 -2.41
CA GLY A 121 4.18 -7.99 -1.99
C GLY A 121 5.44 -7.14 -2.18
N ARG A 122 5.28 -5.93 -2.70
CA ARG A 122 6.36 -4.94 -2.77
C ARG A 122 5.89 -3.60 -2.23
N GLU A 123 6.68 -3.01 -1.34
CA GLU A 123 6.36 -1.68 -0.80
C GLU A 123 6.34 -0.64 -1.93
N ILE A 124 5.29 0.18 -1.94
CA ILE A 124 5.21 1.31 -2.86
C ILE A 124 5.94 2.48 -2.20
N VAL A 125 7.22 2.59 -2.47
CA VAL A 125 8.02 3.76 -2.08
C VAL A 125 7.73 4.93 -3.03
N ASN A 126 7.62 4.62 -4.33
CA ASN A 126 7.28 5.55 -5.40
C ASN A 126 6.19 4.92 -6.27
N PHE A 127 5.09 5.62 -6.49
CA PHE A 127 4.00 5.12 -7.31
C PHE A 127 4.11 5.66 -8.73
N GLN A 128 4.57 4.82 -9.66
CA GLN A 128 4.54 5.11 -11.09
C GLN A 128 3.42 4.27 -11.71
N THR A 129 2.34 4.92 -12.11
CA THR A 129 1.28 4.24 -12.85
C THR A 129 1.71 4.11 -14.30
N TYR A 130 2.07 2.91 -14.73
CA TYR A 130 2.50 2.64 -16.11
C TYR A 130 1.39 2.80 -17.16
N ASP A 131 0.13 2.68 -16.75
CA ASP A 131 -0.99 2.59 -17.70
C ASP A 131 -1.94 3.80 -17.77
N MET A 132 -1.90 4.76 -16.84
CA MET A 132 -2.93 5.81 -16.81
C MET A 132 -2.45 7.23 -16.46
N SER A 133 -1.20 7.41 -16.06
CA SER A 133 -0.67 8.76 -15.77
C SER A 133 0.86 8.73 -15.78
N PRO A 134 1.50 9.72 -16.38
CA PRO A 134 2.96 9.88 -16.31
C PRO A 134 3.42 10.33 -14.90
N TYR A 135 2.56 10.25 -13.89
CA TYR A 135 2.84 10.77 -12.56
C TYR A 135 3.37 9.69 -11.63
N VAL A 136 4.55 9.94 -11.09
CA VAL A 136 5.13 9.23 -9.96
C VAL A 136 4.65 9.94 -8.69
N TYR A 137 4.04 9.23 -7.75
CA TYR A 137 3.67 9.77 -6.45
C TYR A 137 4.63 9.27 -5.37
N PHE A 138 4.98 10.14 -4.43
CA PHE A 138 5.85 9.85 -3.31
C PHE A 138 5.08 9.88 -2.00
N PHE A 139 5.40 8.97 -1.10
CA PHE A 139 4.87 8.95 0.27
C PHE A 139 5.91 9.40 1.30
N THR A 140 7.12 9.69 0.84
CA THR A 140 8.17 10.34 1.62
C THR A 140 8.31 11.77 1.14
N PRO A 141 8.36 12.77 2.04
CA PRO A 141 8.57 14.16 1.65
C PRO A 141 9.85 14.31 0.82
N PRO A 142 9.84 15.10 -0.26
CA PRO A 142 11.02 15.29 -1.11
C PRO A 142 12.14 16.11 -0.42
N ASN A 143 11.80 16.79 0.67
CA ASN A 143 12.75 17.55 1.51
C ASN A 143 12.20 17.70 2.94
N ASP A 144 13.05 18.16 3.86
CA ASP A 144 12.73 18.35 5.29
C ASP A 144 12.35 19.80 5.63
N LEU A 145 12.06 20.63 4.63
CA LEU A 145 11.78 22.07 4.83
C LEU A 145 10.45 22.31 5.55
N PHE A 146 9.47 21.43 5.32
CA PHE A 146 8.10 21.60 5.79
C PHE A 146 7.78 20.59 6.90
N THR A 147 7.09 21.08 7.93
CA THR A 147 6.51 20.21 8.95
C THR A 147 5.39 19.33 8.36
N LYS A 148 5.04 18.24 9.05
CA LYS A 148 3.94 17.35 8.66
C LYS A 148 2.64 18.15 8.38
N ARG A 149 2.30 19.11 9.25
CA ARG A 149 1.09 19.92 9.07
C ARG A 149 1.13 20.87 7.89
N GLU A 150 2.30 21.44 7.61
CA GLU A 150 2.50 22.25 6.43
C GLU A 150 2.39 21.41 5.14
N LEU A 151 2.91 20.20 5.12
CA LEU A 151 2.78 19.27 3.99
C LEU A 151 1.31 18.90 3.70
N GLU A 152 0.49 18.72 4.72
CA GLU A 152 -0.95 18.53 4.54
C GLU A 152 -1.64 19.77 3.93
N VAL A 153 -1.27 20.96 4.36
CA VAL A 153 -1.77 22.22 3.77
C VAL A 153 -1.30 22.35 2.31
N ILE A 154 -0.02 22.08 2.03
CA ILE A 154 0.55 22.08 0.68
C ILE A 154 -0.23 21.16 -0.24
N PHE A 155 -0.51 19.93 0.19
CA PHE A 155 -1.27 18.97 -0.60
C PHE A 155 -2.66 19.50 -1.02
N TRP A 156 -3.42 20.07 -0.08
CA TRP A 156 -4.74 20.59 -0.37
C TRP A 156 -4.71 21.91 -1.16
N ALA A 157 -3.70 22.76 -0.93
CA ALA A 157 -3.54 24.01 -1.68
C ALA A 157 -3.26 23.73 -3.17
N GLN A 158 -2.51 22.71 -3.49
CA GLN A 158 -2.25 22.28 -4.87
C GLN A 158 -3.52 21.75 -5.59
N GLN A 159 -4.52 21.27 -4.84
CA GLN A 159 -5.82 20.87 -5.38
C GLN A 159 -6.73 22.09 -5.69
N ARG A 160 -6.22 23.32 -5.62
CA ARG A 160 -6.92 24.58 -5.85
C ARG A 160 -8.13 24.78 -4.92
N LEU A 161 -8.09 24.22 -3.72
CA LEU A 161 -9.11 24.43 -2.72
C LEU A 161 -8.98 25.81 -2.08
N SER A 162 -10.10 26.41 -1.72
CA SER A 162 -10.12 27.64 -0.93
C SER A 162 -9.59 27.39 0.49
N LEU A 163 -9.08 28.44 1.16
CA LEU A 163 -8.64 28.35 2.57
C LEU A 163 -9.73 27.81 3.49
N LYS A 164 -11.00 28.13 3.22
CA LYS A 164 -12.15 27.61 4.00
C LYS A 164 -12.30 26.09 3.82
N GLU A 165 -12.12 25.60 2.60
CA GLU A 165 -12.18 24.15 2.32
C GLU A 165 -10.98 23.41 2.90
N ILE A 166 -9.77 23.96 2.79
CA ILE A 166 -8.56 23.42 3.41
C ILE A 166 -8.76 23.31 4.92
N ALA A 167 -9.22 24.39 5.55
CA ALA A 167 -9.49 24.44 6.98
C ALA A 167 -10.49 23.35 7.41
N ARG A 168 -11.58 23.17 6.65
CA ARG A 168 -12.58 22.12 6.92
C ARG A 168 -12.01 20.72 6.81
N ARG A 169 -11.21 20.44 5.77
CA ARG A 169 -10.61 19.11 5.55
C ARG A 169 -9.60 18.75 6.63
N LEU A 170 -8.88 19.75 7.12
CA LEU A 170 -7.87 19.59 8.15
C LEU A 170 -8.40 19.76 9.58
N ASN A 171 -9.70 20.00 9.73
CA ASN A 171 -10.36 20.27 11.01
C ASN A 171 -9.68 21.38 11.83
N ILE A 172 -9.40 22.52 11.19
CA ILE A 172 -8.80 23.73 11.80
C ILE A 172 -9.58 24.99 11.45
N GLY A 173 -9.28 26.08 12.15
CA GLY A 173 -9.82 27.40 11.80
C GLY A 173 -9.24 27.94 10.49
N THR A 174 -10.03 28.71 9.73
CA THR A 174 -9.59 29.33 8.47
C THR A 174 -8.37 30.25 8.71
N ARG A 175 -8.32 30.96 9.83
CA ARG A 175 -7.15 31.78 10.23
C ARG A 175 -5.90 30.94 10.42
N THR A 176 -6.03 29.77 11.02
CA THR A 176 -4.92 28.83 11.19
C THR A 176 -4.42 28.29 9.84
N ALA A 177 -5.32 27.93 8.94
CA ALA A 177 -4.97 27.51 7.59
C ALA A 177 -4.24 28.63 6.83
N SER A 178 -4.70 29.89 6.95
CA SER A 178 -4.03 31.04 6.37
C SER A 178 -2.63 31.26 6.94
N ASN A 179 -2.46 31.12 8.26
CA ASN A 179 -1.15 31.24 8.89
C ASN A 179 -0.17 30.15 8.38
N HIS A 180 -0.62 28.91 8.28
CA HIS A 180 0.21 27.85 7.71
C HIS A 180 0.61 28.17 6.29
N LEU A 181 -0.31 28.62 5.44
CA LEU A 181 0.00 28.97 4.05
C LEU A 181 1.00 30.12 3.94
N ASN A 182 0.89 31.13 4.80
CA ASN A 182 1.85 32.24 4.84
C ASN A 182 3.25 31.74 5.25
N ILE A 183 3.36 30.85 6.25
CA ILE A 183 4.63 30.26 6.65
C ILE A 183 5.21 29.42 5.51
N ILE A 184 4.38 28.65 4.81
CA ILE A 184 4.79 27.83 3.66
C ILE A 184 5.36 28.75 2.56
N TYR A 185 4.68 29.86 2.26
CA TYR A 185 5.15 30.82 1.24
C TYR A 185 6.47 31.45 1.64
N GLN A 186 6.64 31.81 2.90
CA GLN A 186 7.91 32.33 3.43
C GLN A 186 9.04 31.30 3.31
N LYS A 187 8.80 30.06 3.71
CA LYS A 187 9.80 28.98 3.63
C LYS A 187 10.18 28.64 2.19
N ALA A 188 9.22 28.67 1.27
CA ALA A 188 9.42 28.40 -0.15
C ALA A 188 9.98 29.62 -0.92
N ASP A 189 10.08 30.76 -0.29
CA ASP A 189 10.45 32.05 -0.91
C ASP A 189 9.56 32.37 -2.13
N VAL A 190 8.23 32.26 -1.95
CA VAL A 190 7.25 32.55 -2.99
C VAL A 190 6.22 33.59 -2.52
N HIS A 191 5.72 34.40 -3.45
CA HIS A 191 4.84 35.53 -3.14
C HIS A 191 3.46 35.43 -3.83
N SER A 192 3.21 34.35 -4.57
CA SER A 192 1.94 34.13 -5.25
C SER A 192 1.59 32.65 -5.36
N ALA A 193 0.28 32.35 -5.55
CA ALA A 193 -0.16 30.99 -5.78
C ALA A 193 0.45 30.36 -7.03
N TYR A 194 0.74 31.15 -8.05
CA TYR A 194 1.40 30.68 -9.26
C TYR A 194 2.84 30.24 -8.96
N GLN A 195 3.64 31.09 -8.32
CA GLN A 195 5.00 30.76 -7.91
C GLN A 195 5.05 29.54 -7.00
N PHE A 196 4.06 29.43 -6.08
CA PHE A 196 3.95 28.28 -5.20
C PHE A 196 3.73 26.97 -5.98
N ILE A 197 2.84 26.95 -6.98
CA ILE A 197 2.61 25.76 -7.82
C ILE A 197 3.88 25.38 -8.58
N GLU A 198 4.58 26.35 -9.16
CA GLU A 198 5.85 26.09 -9.87
C GLU A 198 6.94 25.57 -8.91
N TYR A 199 7.03 26.13 -7.70
CA TYR A 199 7.90 25.61 -6.65
C TYR A 199 7.58 24.15 -6.30
N CYS A 200 6.31 23.81 -6.11
CA CYS A 200 5.88 22.43 -5.82
C CYS A 200 6.29 21.46 -6.94
N LYS A 201 6.14 21.87 -8.20
CA LYS A 201 6.61 21.06 -9.35
C LYS A 201 8.12 20.90 -9.38
N ALA A 202 8.86 21.98 -9.18
CA ALA A 202 10.32 21.96 -9.20
C ALA A 202 10.92 21.10 -8.07
N THR A 203 10.25 21.01 -6.94
CA THR A 203 10.72 20.28 -5.77
C THR A 203 10.11 18.87 -5.62
N GLY A 204 9.17 18.47 -6.49
CA GLY A 204 8.47 17.19 -6.43
C GLY A 204 7.35 17.12 -5.40
N LEU A 205 7.01 18.24 -4.73
CA LEU A 205 5.89 18.30 -3.79
C LEU A 205 4.53 18.12 -4.47
N ASP A 206 4.43 18.39 -5.77
CA ASP A 206 3.24 18.13 -6.58
C ASP A 206 2.89 16.63 -6.69
N LYS A 207 3.86 15.78 -6.42
CA LYS A 207 3.75 14.32 -6.46
C LYS A 207 3.72 13.68 -5.08
N TYR A 208 3.86 14.49 -4.03
CA TYR A 208 3.86 14.00 -2.66
C TYR A 208 2.43 13.85 -2.11
N ILE A 209 2.15 12.70 -1.52
CA ILE A 209 0.89 12.41 -0.81
C ILE A 209 1.19 12.22 0.67
N PRO A 210 0.66 13.09 1.56
CA PRO A 210 0.79 12.90 3.00
C PRO A 210 0.21 11.56 3.45
N GLN A 211 0.95 10.84 4.29
CA GLN A 211 0.55 9.50 4.73
C GLN A 211 -0.79 9.48 5.49
N ASP A 212 -1.12 10.53 6.22
CA ASP A 212 -2.40 10.65 6.94
C ASP A 212 -3.62 10.69 6.00
N PHE A 213 -3.40 10.90 4.69
CA PHE A 213 -4.46 10.86 3.68
C PHE A 213 -4.62 9.49 3.03
N LEU A 214 -3.71 8.57 3.33
CA LEU A 214 -3.89 7.16 2.99
C LEU A 214 -5.05 6.59 3.82
N LYS A 215 -5.81 5.71 3.22
CA LYS A 215 -6.85 4.94 3.91
C LYS A 215 -6.49 3.46 3.81
N SER A 216 -6.72 2.73 4.90
CA SER A 216 -6.64 1.28 4.87
C SER A 216 -7.64 0.75 3.84
N GLY A 217 -7.22 -0.23 3.04
CA GLY A 217 -8.07 -0.80 2.02
C GLY A 217 -7.32 -1.55 0.93
N ILE A 218 -8.09 -2.14 0.01
CA ILE A 218 -7.58 -2.85 -1.15
C ILE A 218 -8.20 -2.25 -2.41
N LYS A 219 -7.39 -1.95 -3.40
CA LYS A 219 -7.79 -1.46 -4.71
C LYS A 219 -7.18 -2.34 -5.80
N PHE A 220 -8.03 -3.01 -6.56
CA PHE A 220 -7.58 -3.79 -7.72
C PHE A 220 -7.09 -2.86 -8.83
N VAL A 221 -5.95 -3.21 -9.42
CA VAL A 221 -5.38 -2.52 -10.58
C VAL A 221 -6.00 -3.15 -11.83
N LYS A 222 -6.58 -2.32 -12.69
CA LYS A 222 -7.15 -2.79 -13.97
C LYS A 222 -6.08 -2.82 -15.03
#